data_eadc409f33c8761ae77686607b4123fc
#
_entry.id   eadc409f33c8761ae77686607b4123fc
#
_cell.length_a   1.000
_cell.length_b   1.000
_cell.length_c   1.000
_cell.angle_alpha   90.00
_cell.angle_beta   90.00
_cell.angle_gamma   90.00
#
_symmetry.space_group_name_H-M   'P 1'
#
loop_
_entity.id
_entity.type
_entity.pdbx_description
1 polymer ?
#
loop_
_entity_poly.entity_id
_entity_poly.type
_entity_poly.pdbx_seq_one_letter_code
_entity_poly.pdbx_strand_id
1 'polypeptide(L)'
;MLKYLARRLSATLLVITLVSMSVFGIFAVLPMDPAALTCGKACSAPVIEANRHRLGLDVPVTVQYGRFVKGLFVGRDFGEGAAKFHCPAPAFGYSYNRHECVTTLVAEAFPVTLSLAVGAFVLWLSVGVSLGILAARKRNEWQDRAATAFVLVGTSLPTFISGILILLFVALKFNLINPIEMGRWVSPLEDPVAWFRTFIFPWIVLALLYAATYTRFTRSNVIETSSEDYIRTARAKGLNE
;
A
#
# COMPACT_ATOMS: atom_id res chain seq x y z
N MET A 1 30.93 5.02 -11.75
CA MET A 1 29.60 4.38 -11.66
C MET A 1 29.53 3.42 -10.48
N LEU A 2 30.41 2.42 -10.37
CA LEU A 2 30.41 1.43 -9.28
C LEU A 2 30.51 2.04 -7.87
N LYS A 3 31.41 3.01 -7.65
CA LYS A 3 31.58 3.73 -6.39
C LYS A 3 30.31 4.50 -5.97
N TYR A 4 29.60 5.09 -6.92
CA TYR A 4 28.33 5.77 -6.66
C TYR A 4 27.24 4.77 -6.26
N LEU A 5 27.11 3.66 -6.99
CA LEU A 5 26.16 2.60 -6.71
C LEU A 5 26.39 1.96 -5.33
N ALA A 6 27.65 1.63 -5.03
CA ALA A 6 28.04 1.08 -3.74
C ALA A 6 27.70 2.03 -2.58
N ARG A 7 28.01 3.34 -2.73
CA ARG A 7 27.65 4.35 -1.71
C ARG A 7 26.15 4.47 -1.51
N ARG A 8 25.36 4.37 -2.58
CA ARG A 8 23.91 4.47 -2.53
C ARG A 8 23.29 3.23 -1.89
N LEU A 9 23.77 2.05 -2.26
CA LEU A 9 23.33 0.79 -1.64
C LEU A 9 23.68 0.72 -0.16
N SER A 10 24.90 1.13 0.23
CA SER A 10 25.27 1.15 1.67
C SER A 10 24.44 2.14 2.47
N ALA A 11 24.15 3.33 1.92
CA ALA A 11 23.25 4.29 2.56
C ALA A 11 21.83 3.75 2.71
N THR A 12 21.29 3.11 1.67
CA THR A 12 19.96 2.47 1.72
C THR A 12 19.92 1.35 2.77
N LEU A 13 20.92 0.49 2.79
CA LEU A 13 21.02 -0.59 3.78
C LEU A 13 21.08 -0.05 5.21
N LEU A 14 21.86 1.01 5.42
CA LEU A 14 21.94 1.69 6.71
C LEU A 14 20.59 2.24 7.16
N VAL A 15 19.86 2.92 6.26
CA VAL A 15 18.53 3.46 6.56
C VAL A 15 17.55 2.34 6.88
N ILE A 16 17.52 1.26 6.10
CA ILE A 16 16.64 0.10 6.36
C ILE A 16 16.94 -0.51 7.72
N THR A 17 18.24 -0.67 8.06
CA THR A 17 18.65 -1.22 9.35
C THR A 17 18.24 -0.31 10.50
N LEU A 18 18.45 1.00 10.39
CA LEU A 18 18.06 1.97 11.41
C LEU A 18 16.54 1.99 11.61
N VAL A 19 15.77 2.01 10.54
CA VAL A 19 14.29 1.98 10.61
C VAL A 19 13.82 0.66 11.25
N SER A 20 14.36 -0.48 10.81
CA SER A 20 14.03 -1.78 11.38
C SER A 20 14.34 -1.85 12.88
N MET A 21 15.52 -1.35 13.28
CA MET A 21 15.94 -1.32 14.69
C MET A 21 15.08 -0.37 15.52
N SER A 22 14.70 0.79 14.96
CA SER A 22 13.83 1.76 15.64
C SER A 22 12.43 1.21 15.85
N VAL A 23 11.84 0.60 14.81
CA VAL A 23 10.50 -0.04 14.92
C VAL A 23 10.54 -1.15 15.95
N PHE A 24 11.55 -2.03 15.89
CA PHE A 24 11.71 -3.11 16.88
C PHE A 24 11.86 -2.57 18.31
N GLY A 25 12.66 -1.51 18.48
CA GLY A 25 12.87 -0.85 19.77
C GLY A 25 11.60 -0.22 20.33
N ILE A 26 10.79 0.44 19.47
CA ILE A 26 9.50 1.01 19.86
C ILE A 26 8.58 -0.09 20.43
N PHE A 27 8.45 -1.23 19.74
CA PHE A 27 7.63 -2.35 20.25
C PHE A 27 8.16 -2.98 21.52
N ALA A 28 9.48 -2.91 21.77
CA ALA A 28 10.08 -3.41 23.00
C ALA A 28 9.89 -2.46 24.20
N VAL A 29 9.75 -1.15 23.95
CA VAL A 29 9.61 -0.12 25.00
C VAL A 29 8.13 0.21 25.28
N LEU A 30 7.22 0.01 24.32
CA LEU A 30 5.80 0.24 24.53
C LEU A 30 5.24 -0.65 25.67
N PRO A 31 4.42 -0.07 26.55
CA PRO A 31 3.89 -0.80 27.71
C PRO A 31 2.85 -1.89 27.36
N MET A 32 2.66 -2.20 26.10
CA MET A 32 1.81 -3.29 25.65
C MET A 32 2.60 -4.59 25.62
N ASP A 33 2.35 -5.46 26.60
CA ASP A 33 2.99 -6.79 26.68
C ASP A 33 2.42 -7.71 25.59
N PRO A 34 3.23 -8.08 24.56
CA PRO A 34 2.78 -9.00 23.53
C PRO A 34 2.31 -10.36 24.08
N ALA A 35 2.86 -10.79 25.24
CA ALA A 35 2.45 -12.02 25.88
C ALA A 35 1.00 -11.95 26.44
N ALA A 36 0.58 -10.78 26.88
CA ALA A 36 -0.80 -10.54 27.31
C ALA A 36 -1.78 -10.51 26.12
N LEU A 37 -1.36 -9.96 24.98
CA LEU A 37 -2.20 -9.90 23.77
C LEU A 37 -2.51 -11.27 23.16
N THR A 38 -1.67 -12.27 23.40
CA THR A 38 -1.87 -13.65 22.89
C THR A 38 -2.82 -14.47 23.73
N CYS A 39 -3.23 -13.99 24.89
CA CYS A 39 -4.08 -14.72 25.84
C CYS A 39 -5.60 -14.45 25.71
N GLY A 40 -6.04 -13.45 24.95
CA GLY A 40 -7.44 -13.04 24.91
C GLY A 40 -7.88 -12.22 26.13
N LYS A 41 -9.20 -12.24 26.45
CA LYS A 41 -9.80 -11.30 27.41
C LYS A 41 -9.55 -11.61 28.90
N ALA A 42 -9.13 -12.80 29.24
CA ALA A 42 -8.93 -13.22 30.64
C ALA A 42 -7.61 -13.98 30.79
N CYS A 43 -6.54 -13.26 31.13
CA CYS A 43 -5.23 -13.83 31.40
C CYS A 43 -4.87 -13.71 32.88
N SER A 44 -4.53 -14.84 33.48
CA SER A 44 -3.88 -14.84 34.77
C SER A 44 -2.37 -14.57 34.65
N ALA A 45 -1.78 -13.97 35.67
CA ALA A 45 -0.34 -13.65 35.66
C ALA A 45 0.57 -14.85 35.30
N PRO A 46 0.35 -16.08 35.80
CA PRO A 46 1.17 -17.22 35.43
C PRO A 46 1.06 -17.62 33.96
N VAL A 47 -0.10 -17.39 33.30
CA VAL A 47 -0.30 -17.67 31.87
C VAL A 47 0.44 -16.63 31.01
N ILE A 48 0.46 -15.37 31.44
CA ILE A 48 1.21 -14.31 30.78
C ILE A 48 2.71 -14.63 30.82
N GLU A 49 3.22 -15.06 31.97
CA GLU A 49 4.64 -15.40 32.12
C GLU A 49 5.03 -16.62 31.29
N ALA A 50 4.20 -17.66 31.27
CA ALA A 50 4.40 -18.82 30.40
C ALA A 50 4.40 -18.43 28.90
N ASN A 51 3.50 -17.53 28.50
CA ASN A 51 3.48 -17.01 27.13
C ASN A 51 4.72 -16.16 26.83
N ARG A 52 5.20 -15.34 27.76
CA ARG A 52 6.42 -14.56 27.62
C ARG A 52 7.62 -15.46 27.33
N HIS A 53 7.76 -16.54 28.06
CA HIS A 53 8.81 -17.55 27.83
C HIS A 53 8.64 -18.22 26.46
N ARG A 54 7.42 -18.69 26.14
CA ARG A 54 7.10 -19.35 24.86
C ARG A 54 7.35 -18.45 23.64
N LEU A 55 7.16 -17.12 23.77
CA LEU A 55 7.42 -16.14 22.75
C LEU A 55 8.90 -15.75 22.67
N GLY A 56 9.71 -16.17 23.64
CA GLY A 56 11.12 -15.80 23.75
C GLY A 56 11.32 -14.31 24.01
N LEU A 57 10.41 -13.70 24.78
CA LEU A 57 10.45 -12.28 25.18
C LEU A 57 11.23 -12.08 26.49
N ASP A 58 11.64 -13.15 27.11
CA ASP A 58 12.46 -13.21 28.33
C ASP A 58 13.93 -12.87 28.11
N VAL A 59 14.37 -12.84 26.84
CA VAL A 59 15.77 -12.51 26.50
C VAL A 59 15.93 -11.01 26.18
N PRO A 60 17.15 -10.45 26.32
CA PRO A 60 17.41 -9.05 25.98
C PRO A 60 16.96 -8.68 24.56
N VAL A 61 16.46 -7.45 24.38
CA VAL A 61 15.93 -6.95 23.10
C VAL A 61 16.95 -7.07 21.95
N THR A 62 18.22 -6.88 22.23
CA THR A 62 19.31 -7.06 21.26
C THR A 62 19.40 -8.51 20.73
N VAL A 63 19.20 -9.49 21.61
CA VAL A 63 19.18 -10.91 21.24
C VAL A 63 17.93 -11.24 20.43
N GLN A 64 16.78 -10.69 20.81
CA GLN A 64 15.53 -10.84 20.05
C GLN A 64 15.68 -10.28 18.63
N TYR A 65 16.26 -9.09 18.49
CA TYR A 65 16.54 -8.48 17.19
C TYR A 65 17.53 -9.32 16.38
N GLY A 66 18.61 -9.80 16.99
CA GLY A 66 19.55 -10.69 16.32
C GLY A 66 18.90 -11.99 15.80
N ARG A 67 18.00 -12.60 16.60
CA ARG A 67 17.21 -13.76 16.18
C ARG A 67 16.27 -13.42 15.03
N PHE A 68 15.66 -12.24 15.03
CA PHE A 68 14.82 -11.75 13.93
C PHE A 68 15.62 -11.62 12.62
N VAL A 69 16.76 -10.90 12.66
CA VAL A 69 17.61 -10.71 11.48
C VAL A 69 18.13 -12.04 10.95
N LYS A 70 18.60 -12.94 11.84
CA LYS A 70 19.03 -14.30 11.44
C LYS A 70 17.88 -15.08 10.77
N GLY A 71 16.66 -14.96 11.30
CA GLY A 71 15.47 -15.62 10.76
C GLY A 71 15.14 -15.22 9.33
N LEU A 72 15.46 -14.00 8.92
CA LEU A 72 15.27 -13.55 7.54
C LEU A 72 16.07 -14.37 6.52
N PHE A 73 17.21 -14.93 6.92
CA PHE A 73 18.10 -15.66 6.02
C PHE A 73 18.02 -17.19 6.15
N VAL A 74 17.73 -17.69 7.34
CA VAL A 74 17.83 -19.14 7.65
C VAL A 74 16.48 -19.75 8.03
N GLY A 75 15.44 -18.91 8.21
CA GLY A 75 14.20 -19.33 8.83
C GLY A 75 14.27 -19.28 10.35
N ARG A 76 13.14 -19.50 11.01
CA ARG A 76 13.04 -19.46 12.47
C ARG A 76 11.98 -20.41 12.99
N ASP A 77 12.30 -21.07 14.11
CA ASP A 77 11.35 -21.86 14.85
C ASP A 77 10.62 -20.99 15.88
N PHE A 78 9.33 -21.21 16.03
CA PHE A 78 8.45 -20.55 16.99
C PHE A 78 7.69 -21.59 17.80
N GLY A 79 7.43 -21.30 19.08
CA GLY A 79 6.79 -22.22 20.00
C GLY A 79 7.75 -23.22 20.64
N GLU A 80 7.22 -24.07 21.53
CA GLU A 80 7.95 -25.08 22.26
C GLU A 80 7.24 -26.43 22.22
N GLY A 81 7.99 -27.52 22.40
CA GLY A 81 7.46 -28.88 22.47
C GLY A 81 6.67 -29.31 21.23
N ALA A 82 5.49 -29.88 21.44
CA ALA A 82 4.61 -30.37 20.38
C ALA A 82 3.97 -29.23 19.54
N ALA A 83 4.03 -27.98 20.01
CA ALA A 83 3.51 -26.81 19.33
C ALA A 83 4.61 -25.99 18.61
N LYS A 84 5.74 -26.63 18.29
CA LYS A 84 6.84 -26.00 17.57
C LYS A 84 6.52 -25.89 16.09
N PHE A 85 6.64 -24.68 15.53
CA PHE A 85 6.44 -24.40 14.10
C PHE A 85 7.74 -23.90 13.49
N HIS A 86 8.06 -24.37 12.31
CA HIS A 86 9.17 -23.85 11.53
C HIS A 86 8.66 -22.92 10.44
N CYS A 87 9.08 -21.64 10.48
CA CYS A 87 8.84 -20.71 9.40
C CYS A 87 10.09 -20.65 8.50
N PRO A 88 9.94 -21.02 7.20
CA PRO A 88 11.06 -20.99 6.26
C PRO A 88 11.54 -19.57 6.00
N ALA A 89 12.77 -19.44 5.49
CA ALA A 89 13.30 -18.13 5.10
C ALA A 89 12.53 -17.59 3.86
N PRO A 90 12.27 -16.27 3.83
CA PRO A 90 12.51 -15.25 4.86
C PRO A 90 11.45 -15.28 5.99
N ALA A 91 11.88 -15.54 7.23
CA ALA A 91 10.95 -15.61 8.36
C ALA A 91 10.73 -14.20 8.96
N PHE A 92 9.69 -13.52 8.54
CA PHE A 92 9.28 -12.20 9.08
C PHE A 92 8.66 -12.29 10.47
N GLY A 93 8.31 -13.47 10.94
CA GLY A 93 7.70 -13.71 12.23
C GLY A 93 6.60 -14.76 12.17
N TYR A 94 5.90 -14.91 13.30
CA TYR A 94 4.75 -15.81 13.45
C TYR A 94 3.54 -15.04 14.00
N SER A 95 2.39 -15.17 13.34
CA SER A 95 1.14 -14.58 13.79
C SER A 95 0.43 -15.52 14.76
N TYR A 96 0.48 -15.20 16.04
CA TYR A 96 -0.21 -16.00 17.07
C TYR A 96 -1.74 -15.92 16.98
N ASN A 97 -2.25 -14.87 16.35
CA ASN A 97 -3.69 -14.68 16.17
C ASN A 97 -4.25 -15.52 15.02
N ARG A 98 -3.46 -15.71 13.97
CA ARG A 98 -3.85 -16.52 12.79
C ARG A 98 -3.23 -17.92 12.79
N HIS A 99 -2.30 -18.19 13.69
CA HIS A 99 -1.55 -19.45 13.78
C HIS A 99 -0.76 -19.79 12.50
N GLU A 100 -0.19 -18.77 11.86
CA GLU A 100 0.53 -18.91 10.59
C GLU A 100 1.81 -18.08 10.55
N CYS A 101 2.76 -18.47 9.70
CA CYS A 101 3.94 -17.66 9.42
C CYS A 101 3.57 -16.34 8.73
N VAL A 102 4.16 -15.22 9.17
CA VAL A 102 3.91 -13.91 8.56
C VAL A 102 4.26 -13.91 7.07
N THR A 103 5.29 -14.65 6.67
CA THR A 103 5.68 -14.81 5.26
C THR A 103 4.54 -15.38 4.41
N THR A 104 3.82 -16.37 4.89
CA THR A 104 2.65 -16.94 4.21
C THR A 104 1.54 -15.91 4.07
N LEU A 105 1.22 -15.20 5.18
CA LEU A 105 0.21 -14.14 5.17
C LEU A 105 0.53 -13.02 4.18
N VAL A 106 1.81 -12.61 4.11
CA VAL A 106 2.27 -11.61 3.16
C VAL A 106 2.17 -12.13 1.72
N ALA A 107 2.58 -13.39 1.47
CA ALA A 107 2.51 -13.99 0.15
C ALA A 107 1.06 -14.12 -0.37
N GLU A 108 0.11 -14.41 0.51
CA GLU A 108 -1.32 -14.47 0.17
C GLU A 108 -1.94 -13.08 -0.07
N ALA A 109 -1.54 -12.08 0.72
CA ALA A 109 -2.05 -10.71 0.59
C ALA A 109 -1.40 -9.93 -0.56
N PHE A 110 -0.18 -10.30 -0.97
CA PHE A 110 0.59 -9.57 -1.97
C PHE A 110 -0.10 -9.49 -3.34
N PRO A 111 -0.65 -10.59 -3.92
CA PRO A 111 -1.34 -10.54 -5.21
C PRO A 111 -2.56 -9.62 -5.19
N VAL A 112 -3.30 -9.60 -4.08
CA VAL A 112 -4.47 -8.72 -3.89
C VAL A 112 -4.02 -7.25 -3.88
N THR A 113 -3.01 -6.95 -3.08
CA THR A 113 -2.45 -5.59 -2.97
C THR A 113 -1.85 -5.12 -4.29
N LEU A 114 -1.14 -6.01 -5.00
CA LEU A 114 -0.58 -5.71 -6.32
C LEU A 114 -1.67 -5.42 -7.34
N SER A 115 -2.73 -6.22 -7.37
CA SER A 115 -3.89 -5.98 -8.25
C SER A 115 -4.55 -4.64 -7.97
N LEU A 116 -4.75 -4.28 -6.69
CA LEU A 116 -5.26 -2.96 -6.30
C LEU A 116 -4.34 -1.83 -6.76
N ALA A 117 -3.05 -1.97 -6.52
CA ALA A 117 -2.06 -0.94 -6.87
C ALA A 117 -1.97 -0.73 -8.39
N VAL A 118 -1.84 -1.82 -9.17
CA VAL A 118 -1.69 -1.74 -10.63
C VAL A 118 -2.94 -1.17 -11.28
N GLY A 119 -4.13 -1.64 -10.93
CA GLY A 119 -5.36 -1.15 -11.53
C GLY A 119 -5.65 0.31 -11.16
N ALA A 120 -5.47 0.69 -9.90
CA ALA A 120 -5.58 2.08 -9.47
C ALA A 120 -4.54 2.97 -10.18
N PHE A 121 -3.27 2.52 -10.32
CA PHE A 121 -2.21 3.22 -11.02
C PHE A 121 -2.59 3.51 -12.48
N VAL A 122 -3.04 2.50 -13.22
CA VAL A 122 -3.46 2.66 -14.62
C VAL A 122 -4.61 3.65 -14.74
N LEU A 123 -5.61 3.56 -13.85
CA LEU A 123 -6.75 4.47 -13.87
C LEU A 123 -6.36 5.91 -13.55
N TRP A 124 -5.66 6.15 -12.43
CA TRP A 124 -5.35 7.52 -12.04
C TRP A 124 -4.34 8.19 -12.99
N LEU A 125 -3.41 7.43 -13.56
CA LEU A 125 -2.48 7.97 -14.55
C LEU A 125 -3.20 8.33 -15.85
N SER A 126 -4.03 7.42 -16.37
CA SER A 126 -4.79 7.64 -17.60
C SER A 126 -5.76 8.82 -17.47
N VAL A 127 -6.55 8.85 -16.40
CA VAL A 127 -7.53 9.91 -16.16
C VAL A 127 -6.84 11.24 -15.83
N GLY A 128 -5.88 11.21 -14.89
CA GLY A 128 -5.21 12.41 -14.41
C GLY A 128 -4.42 13.13 -15.49
N VAL A 129 -3.64 12.39 -16.28
CA VAL A 129 -2.85 12.97 -17.38
C VAL A 129 -3.77 13.48 -18.50
N SER A 130 -4.76 12.68 -18.91
CA SER A 130 -5.67 13.06 -20.01
C SER A 130 -6.48 14.30 -19.66
N LEU A 131 -7.08 14.35 -18.46
CA LEU A 131 -7.81 15.52 -17.98
C LEU A 131 -6.90 16.74 -17.79
N GLY A 132 -5.68 16.55 -17.32
CA GLY A 132 -4.70 17.61 -17.17
C GLY A 132 -4.31 18.25 -18.50
N ILE A 133 -4.02 17.45 -19.52
CA ILE A 133 -3.74 17.92 -20.87
C ILE A 133 -4.95 18.64 -21.48
N LEU A 134 -6.13 18.05 -21.35
CA LEU A 134 -7.37 18.65 -21.85
C LEU A 134 -7.62 20.02 -21.19
N ALA A 135 -7.50 20.11 -19.89
CA ALA A 135 -7.65 21.35 -19.14
C ALA A 135 -6.61 22.42 -19.49
N ALA A 136 -5.37 22.01 -19.76
CA ALA A 136 -4.32 22.92 -20.21
C ALA A 136 -4.58 23.48 -21.62
N ARG A 137 -4.98 22.61 -22.56
CA ARG A 137 -5.28 23.01 -23.97
C ARG A 137 -6.54 23.87 -24.05
N LYS A 138 -7.53 23.62 -23.20
CA LYS A 138 -8.81 24.33 -23.13
C LYS A 138 -8.88 25.30 -21.96
N ARG A 139 -7.76 26.00 -21.71
CA ARG A 139 -7.59 26.93 -20.59
C ARG A 139 -8.67 28.02 -20.61
N ASN A 140 -9.31 28.24 -19.44
CA ASN A 140 -10.42 29.17 -19.20
C ASN A 140 -11.75 28.77 -19.86
N GLU A 141 -11.83 27.65 -20.59
CA GLU A 141 -13.08 27.10 -21.11
C GLU A 141 -13.79 26.24 -20.03
N TRP A 142 -14.97 25.70 -20.37
CA TRP A 142 -15.75 24.89 -19.44
C TRP A 142 -15.05 23.55 -19.04
N GLN A 143 -14.25 22.98 -19.95
CA GLN A 143 -13.47 21.75 -19.67
C GLN A 143 -12.41 21.98 -18.57
N ASP A 144 -11.78 23.14 -18.57
CA ASP A 144 -10.83 23.54 -17.53
C ASP A 144 -11.54 23.73 -16.18
N ARG A 145 -12.72 24.34 -16.21
CA ARG A 145 -13.54 24.50 -15.00
C ARG A 145 -14.02 23.16 -14.45
N ALA A 146 -14.45 22.26 -15.34
CA ALA A 146 -14.87 20.91 -14.96
C ALA A 146 -13.71 20.09 -14.36
N ALA A 147 -12.52 20.14 -14.97
CA ALA A 147 -11.33 19.49 -14.43
C ALA A 147 -10.95 20.08 -13.07
N THR A 148 -11.04 21.39 -12.90
CA THR A 148 -10.78 22.03 -11.61
C THR A 148 -11.81 21.63 -10.55
N ALA A 149 -13.09 21.54 -10.89
CA ALA A 149 -14.13 21.03 -10.00
C ALA A 149 -13.86 19.58 -9.59
N PHE A 150 -13.47 18.72 -10.55
CA PHE A 150 -13.06 17.36 -10.28
C PHE A 150 -11.88 17.28 -9.29
N VAL A 151 -10.87 18.14 -9.48
CA VAL A 151 -9.72 18.23 -8.56
C VAL A 151 -10.19 18.62 -7.15
N LEU A 152 -11.02 19.64 -7.02
CA LEU A 152 -11.54 20.08 -5.72
C LEU A 152 -12.31 18.96 -5.01
N VAL A 153 -13.22 18.30 -5.69
CA VAL A 153 -14.01 17.18 -5.13
C VAL A 153 -13.09 16.02 -4.75
N GLY A 154 -12.20 15.60 -5.65
CA GLY A 154 -11.31 14.46 -5.43
C GLY A 154 -10.31 14.66 -4.30
N THR A 155 -9.84 15.90 -4.07
CA THR A 155 -8.91 16.19 -2.97
C THR A 155 -9.61 16.50 -1.64
N SER A 156 -10.89 16.87 -1.67
CA SER A 156 -11.65 17.20 -0.46
C SER A 156 -12.22 15.98 0.26
N LEU A 157 -12.46 14.89 -0.47
CA LEU A 157 -13.06 13.68 0.08
C LEU A 157 -11.98 12.69 0.57
N PRO A 158 -11.96 12.34 1.88
CA PRO A 158 -11.14 11.24 2.35
C PRO A 158 -11.50 9.92 1.64
N THR A 159 -10.50 9.11 1.29
CA THR A 159 -10.69 7.87 0.51
C THR A 159 -11.66 6.88 1.13
N PHE A 160 -11.71 6.78 2.47
CA PHE A 160 -12.65 5.90 3.16
C PHE A 160 -14.11 6.37 2.99
N ILE A 161 -14.37 7.70 2.98
CA ILE A 161 -15.71 8.24 2.72
C ILE A 161 -16.13 7.95 1.29
N SER A 162 -15.24 8.18 0.32
CA SER A 162 -15.49 7.85 -1.09
C SER A 162 -15.81 6.36 -1.26
N GLY A 163 -15.08 5.49 -0.56
CA GLY A 163 -15.30 4.05 -0.55
C GLY A 163 -16.67 3.67 0.02
N ILE A 164 -17.07 4.24 1.15
CA ILE A 164 -18.38 4.00 1.76
C ILE A 164 -19.50 4.50 0.86
N LEU A 165 -19.37 5.69 0.28
CA LEU A 165 -20.39 6.25 -0.63
C LEU A 165 -20.56 5.36 -1.86
N ILE A 166 -19.49 4.92 -2.50
CA ILE A 166 -19.54 4.00 -3.64
C ILE A 166 -20.22 2.69 -3.23
N LEU A 167 -19.84 2.11 -2.10
CA LEU A 167 -20.45 0.88 -1.58
C LEU A 167 -21.96 1.05 -1.36
N LEU A 168 -22.38 2.13 -0.71
CA LEU A 168 -23.79 2.42 -0.43
C LEU A 168 -24.60 2.63 -1.72
N PHE A 169 -24.10 3.44 -2.63
CA PHE A 169 -24.84 3.75 -3.85
C PHE A 169 -24.82 2.60 -4.85
N VAL A 170 -23.64 2.02 -5.10
CA VAL A 170 -23.47 1.02 -6.16
C VAL A 170 -23.96 -0.36 -5.72
N ALA A 171 -23.57 -0.80 -4.51
CA ALA A 171 -23.93 -2.13 -4.04
C ALA A 171 -25.34 -2.18 -3.45
N LEU A 172 -25.69 -1.24 -2.53
CA LEU A 172 -26.94 -1.33 -1.77
C LEU A 172 -28.13 -0.67 -2.50
N LYS A 173 -27.92 0.53 -3.09
CA LYS A 173 -29.05 1.25 -3.71
C LYS A 173 -29.35 0.78 -5.13
N PHE A 174 -28.34 0.52 -5.92
CA PHE A 174 -28.51 0.11 -7.32
C PHE A 174 -28.38 -1.39 -7.56
N ASN A 175 -27.98 -2.17 -6.55
CA ASN A 175 -27.75 -3.63 -6.64
C ASN A 175 -26.90 -4.04 -7.85
N LEU A 176 -25.94 -3.17 -8.25
CA LEU A 176 -25.10 -3.42 -9.41
C LEU A 176 -24.05 -4.50 -9.14
N ILE A 177 -23.69 -4.68 -7.87
CA ILE A 177 -22.70 -5.69 -7.45
C ILE A 177 -23.13 -6.24 -6.10
N ASN A 178 -22.94 -7.56 -5.93
CA ASN A 178 -23.11 -8.20 -4.65
C ASN A 178 -21.95 -7.83 -3.71
N PRO A 179 -22.20 -7.21 -2.54
CA PRO A 179 -21.14 -6.82 -1.59
C PRO A 179 -20.26 -7.99 -1.15
N ILE A 180 -20.79 -9.22 -1.15
CA ILE A 180 -20.07 -10.44 -0.76
C ILE A 180 -19.00 -10.79 -1.81
N GLU A 181 -19.25 -10.50 -3.08
CA GLU A 181 -18.33 -10.76 -4.18
C GLU A 181 -17.17 -9.74 -4.22
N MET A 182 -17.37 -8.51 -3.70
CA MET A 182 -16.36 -7.45 -3.68
C MET A 182 -15.14 -7.77 -2.80
N GLY A 183 -15.22 -8.74 -1.89
CA GLY A 183 -14.11 -9.12 -1.00
C GLY A 183 -13.40 -10.41 -1.40
N ARG A 184 -13.87 -11.12 -2.43
CA ARG A 184 -13.31 -12.40 -2.81
C ARG A 184 -12.14 -12.22 -3.78
N TRP A 185 -10.97 -12.74 -3.39
CA TRP A 185 -9.84 -12.82 -4.30
C TRP A 185 -10.12 -13.82 -5.42
N VAL A 186 -9.96 -13.37 -6.65
CA VAL A 186 -9.96 -14.21 -7.85
C VAL A 186 -8.70 -13.88 -8.63
N SER A 187 -7.98 -14.90 -9.08
CA SER A 187 -6.77 -14.69 -9.88
C SER A 187 -7.13 -14.14 -11.27
N PRO A 188 -6.44 -13.10 -11.76
CA PRO A 188 -6.65 -12.58 -13.11
C PRO A 188 -6.33 -13.59 -14.21
N LEU A 189 -5.55 -14.65 -13.89
CA LEU A 189 -5.19 -15.71 -14.82
C LEU A 189 -6.27 -16.80 -14.92
N GLU A 190 -7.09 -16.96 -13.86
CA GLU A 190 -8.19 -17.94 -13.83
C GLU A 190 -9.49 -17.36 -14.39
N ASP A 191 -9.89 -16.18 -13.90
CA ASP A 191 -11.07 -15.48 -14.37
C ASP A 191 -10.83 -13.95 -14.39
N PRO A 192 -10.35 -13.42 -15.52
CA PRO A 192 -10.07 -12.00 -15.66
C PRO A 192 -11.31 -11.12 -15.55
N VAL A 193 -12.51 -11.64 -15.89
CA VAL A 193 -13.77 -10.88 -15.82
C VAL A 193 -14.24 -10.74 -14.38
N ALA A 194 -14.23 -11.83 -13.62
CA ALA A 194 -14.56 -11.79 -12.19
C ALA A 194 -13.55 -10.92 -11.43
N TRP A 195 -12.25 -11.05 -11.73
CA TRP A 195 -11.19 -10.21 -11.17
C TRP A 195 -11.47 -8.72 -11.43
N PHE A 196 -11.74 -8.32 -12.68
CA PHE A 196 -12.06 -6.94 -13.04
C PHE A 196 -13.30 -6.42 -12.31
N ARG A 197 -14.37 -7.21 -12.24
CA ARG A 197 -15.61 -6.85 -11.52
C ARG A 197 -15.38 -6.64 -10.03
N THR A 198 -14.54 -7.46 -9.41
CA THR A 198 -14.20 -7.36 -7.98
C THR A 198 -13.41 -6.09 -7.68
N PHE A 199 -12.47 -5.72 -8.56
CA PHE A 199 -11.53 -4.65 -8.28
C PHE A 199 -11.87 -3.29 -8.86
N ILE A 200 -12.80 -3.18 -9.82
CA ILE A 200 -13.10 -1.90 -10.52
C ILE A 200 -13.49 -0.78 -9.56
N PHE A 201 -14.32 -1.04 -8.56
CA PHE A 201 -14.75 -0.01 -7.60
C PHE A 201 -13.63 0.37 -6.62
N PRO A 202 -12.92 -0.55 -5.98
CA PRO A 202 -11.70 -0.23 -5.24
C PRO A 202 -10.69 0.58 -6.06
N TRP A 203 -10.47 0.25 -7.34
CA TRP A 203 -9.59 1.03 -8.21
C TRP A 203 -10.08 2.46 -8.40
N ILE A 204 -11.39 2.67 -8.64
CA ILE A 204 -11.97 4.00 -8.79
C ILE A 204 -11.77 4.82 -7.50
N VAL A 205 -12.04 4.23 -6.34
CA VAL A 205 -11.85 4.90 -5.03
C VAL A 205 -10.40 5.33 -4.84
N LEU A 206 -9.47 4.41 -5.05
CA LEU A 206 -8.04 4.68 -4.88
C LEU A 206 -7.51 5.66 -5.93
N ALA A 207 -8.00 5.56 -7.16
CA ALA A 207 -7.58 6.41 -8.25
C ALA A 207 -8.06 7.86 -8.11
N LEU A 208 -9.21 8.11 -7.50
CA LEU A 208 -9.86 9.42 -7.45
C LEU A 208 -8.94 10.51 -6.91
N LEU A 209 -8.34 10.30 -5.75
CA LEU A 209 -7.44 11.28 -5.11
C LEU A 209 -6.19 11.54 -5.96
N TYR A 210 -5.57 10.48 -6.45
CA TYR A 210 -4.35 10.60 -7.24
C TYR A 210 -4.62 11.19 -8.63
N ALA A 211 -5.72 10.79 -9.30
CA ALA A 211 -6.13 11.37 -10.57
C ALA A 211 -6.37 12.88 -10.45
N ALA A 212 -7.05 13.34 -9.39
CA ALA A 212 -7.25 14.75 -9.12
C ALA A 212 -5.92 15.51 -8.97
N THR A 213 -5.00 14.96 -8.17
CA THR A 213 -3.67 15.56 -7.97
C THR A 213 -2.87 15.62 -9.26
N TYR A 214 -2.86 14.52 -10.03
CA TYR A 214 -2.14 14.46 -11.32
C TYR A 214 -2.77 15.35 -12.40
N THR A 215 -4.09 15.51 -12.41
CA THR A 215 -4.77 16.46 -13.29
C THR A 215 -4.22 17.88 -13.08
N ARG A 216 -4.14 18.33 -11.83
CA ARG A 216 -3.62 19.65 -11.49
C ARG A 216 -2.15 19.79 -11.87
N PHE A 217 -1.34 18.78 -11.52
CA PHE A 217 0.09 18.78 -11.81
C PHE A 217 0.37 18.79 -13.32
N THR A 218 -0.29 17.92 -14.08
CA THR A 218 -0.16 17.85 -15.54
C THR A 218 -0.61 19.15 -16.20
N ARG A 219 -1.75 19.72 -15.76
CA ARG A 219 -2.23 21.00 -16.28
C ARG A 219 -1.21 22.12 -16.09
N SER A 220 -0.63 22.24 -14.90
CA SER A 220 0.38 23.25 -14.61
C SER A 220 1.61 23.11 -15.51
N ASN A 221 2.17 21.90 -15.58
CA ASN A 221 3.36 21.62 -16.37
C ASN A 221 3.15 21.82 -17.87
N VAL A 222 1.99 21.42 -18.41
CA VAL A 222 1.68 21.63 -19.84
C VAL A 222 1.55 23.12 -20.16
N ILE A 223 0.92 23.91 -19.28
CA ILE A 223 0.82 25.37 -19.49
C ILE A 223 2.22 26.01 -19.44
N GLU A 224 3.04 25.66 -18.46
CA GLU A 224 4.40 26.16 -18.30
C GLU A 224 5.26 25.83 -19.53
N THR A 225 5.32 24.54 -19.89
CA THR A 225 6.07 24.08 -21.06
C THR A 225 5.60 24.74 -22.35
N SER A 226 4.29 24.95 -22.52
CA SER A 226 3.72 25.58 -23.71
C SER A 226 4.11 27.08 -23.85
N SER A 227 4.58 27.72 -22.77
CA SER A 227 5.05 29.11 -22.76
C SER A 227 6.55 29.27 -23.03
N GLU A 228 7.32 28.16 -23.09
CA GLU A 228 8.77 28.17 -23.32
C GLU A 228 9.17 28.70 -24.71
N ASP A 229 10.34 29.31 -24.79
CA ASP A 229 10.81 29.98 -26.00
C ASP A 229 11.01 29.01 -27.19
N TYR A 230 11.39 27.76 -26.93
CA TYR A 230 11.53 26.76 -27.99
C TYR A 230 10.17 26.39 -28.62
N ILE A 231 9.09 26.41 -27.87
CA ILE A 231 7.72 26.18 -28.39
C ILE A 231 7.32 27.40 -29.27
N ARG A 232 7.59 28.62 -28.81
CA ARG A 232 7.35 29.85 -29.61
C ARG A 232 8.14 29.82 -30.93
N THR A 233 9.39 29.38 -30.90
CA THR A 233 10.22 29.21 -32.07
C THR A 233 9.67 28.16 -33.02
N ALA A 234 9.20 27.02 -32.50
CA ALA A 234 8.58 25.95 -33.27
C ALA A 234 7.32 26.44 -34.01
N ARG A 235 6.44 27.18 -33.29
CA ARG A 235 5.24 27.79 -33.90
C ARG A 235 5.58 28.82 -34.97
N ALA A 236 6.60 29.67 -34.75
CA ALA A 236 7.09 30.62 -35.74
C ALA A 236 7.61 29.96 -37.02
N LYS A 237 8.09 28.71 -36.95
CA LYS A 237 8.49 27.89 -38.09
C LYS A 237 7.33 27.14 -38.76
N GLY A 238 6.07 27.36 -38.32
CA GLY A 238 4.87 26.77 -38.93
C GLY A 238 4.48 25.39 -38.43
N LEU A 239 5.03 24.93 -37.33
CA LEU A 239 4.57 23.69 -36.67
C LEU A 239 3.19 23.90 -36.04
N ASN A 240 2.26 23.00 -36.34
CA ASN A 240 0.90 22.99 -35.78
C ASN A 240 0.90 22.50 -34.35
N GLU A 241 -0.11 22.86 -33.57
CA GLU A 241 -0.28 22.43 -32.19
C GLU A 241 -0.56 20.94 -32.01
#